data_75f56ba562d15097700a922696e502bd
#
_entry.id   75f56ba562d15097700a922696e502bd
#
_cell.length_a   1.000
_cell.length_b   1.000
_cell.length_c   1.000
_cell.angle_alpha   90.00
_cell.angle_beta   90.00
_cell.angle_gamma   90.00
#
_symmetry.space_group_name_H-M   'P 1'
#
loop_
_entity.id
_entity.type
_entity.pdbx_description
1 polymer ?
#
loop_
_entity_poly.entity_id
_entity_poly.type
_entity_poly.pdbx_seq_one_letter_code
_entity_poly.pdbx_strand_id
1 'polypeptide(L)'
;MTHDSVAVGEDGPTHEPIEQLASVRSMPNLNVIRPADGNETNAAWKRALAETERPTMLVLTRQNLPVLDGTAENAEAGVNKGAYIISEAKGDLDGIIIATGSEVKLALDTQAALEAEGVHVRVVSMSSQNLFDEQDAAYKEEVLPAAVTKRLAIEAGTSFGWGKYVGLAGKTLTIDTWGASAPGDRIFKE
;
A
#
# COMPACT_ATOMS: atom_id res chain seq x y z
N MET A 1 3.75 -6.03 14.46
CA MET A 1 3.83 -7.28 13.66
C MET A 1 4.90 -7.08 12.60
N THR A 2 5.70 -8.10 12.33
CA THR A 2 6.72 -8.10 11.24
C THR A 2 6.48 -9.31 10.34
N HIS A 3 7.26 -9.47 9.25
CA HIS A 3 7.08 -10.53 8.27
C HIS A 3 5.71 -10.41 7.57
N ASP A 4 5.55 -9.33 6.81
CA ASP A 4 4.26 -8.87 6.30
C ASP A 4 3.84 -9.50 4.96
N SER A 5 4.73 -10.24 4.29
CA SER A 5 4.47 -10.74 2.93
C SER A 5 5.38 -11.93 2.55
N VAL A 6 5.20 -12.45 1.36
CA VAL A 6 6.05 -13.49 0.75
C VAL A 6 7.53 -13.06 0.58
N ALA A 7 7.84 -11.78 0.74
CA ALA A 7 9.22 -11.29 0.76
C ALA A 7 10.05 -11.81 1.95
N VAL A 8 9.42 -12.47 2.92
CA VAL A 8 10.10 -13.27 3.96
C VAL A 8 11.00 -14.33 3.32
N GLY A 9 10.53 -14.97 2.25
CA GLY A 9 11.36 -15.82 1.41
C GLY A 9 11.55 -17.22 1.96
N GLU A 10 12.80 -17.58 2.30
CA GLU A 10 13.21 -18.97 2.59
C GLU A 10 12.51 -19.63 3.77
N ASP A 11 11.96 -18.85 4.71
CA ASP A 11 11.17 -19.37 5.82
C ASP A 11 9.88 -20.06 5.35
N GLY A 12 9.44 -19.74 4.14
CA GLY A 12 8.37 -20.43 3.42
C GLY A 12 6.96 -20.09 3.90
N PRO A 13 5.95 -20.83 3.39
CA PRO A 13 4.53 -20.51 3.55
C PRO A 13 4.04 -20.38 5.00
N THR A 14 4.73 -21.01 5.95
CA THR A 14 4.36 -20.91 7.37
C THR A 14 4.64 -19.53 7.98
N HIS A 15 5.47 -18.71 7.32
CA HIS A 15 5.87 -17.38 7.76
C HIS A 15 5.47 -16.28 6.76
N GLU A 16 4.92 -16.65 5.62
CA GLU A 16 4.51 -15.77 4.53
C GLU A 16 3.01 -15.49 4.60
N PRO A 17 2.58 -14.36 5.20
CA PRO A 17 1.17 -14.04 5.30
C PRO A 17 0.61 -13.70 3.92
N ILE A 18 -0.57 -14.20 3.63
CA ILE A 18 -1.35 -13.92 2.40
C ILE A 18 -2.66 -13.23 2.79
N GLU A 19 -3.52 -13.92 3.57
CA GLU A 19 -4.84 -13.45 3.98
C GLU A 19 -4.85 -12.68 5.29
N GLN A 20 -3.79 -12.74 6.08
CA GLN A 20 -3.73 -12.17 7.43
C GLN A 20 -3.97 -10.67 7.42
N LEU A 21 -3.37 -9.95 6.46
CA LEU A 21 -3.55 -8.51 6.34
C LEU A 21 -5.01 -8.12 6.04
N ALA A 22 -5.65 -8.81 5.10
CA ALA A 22 -7.06 -8.61 4.79
C ALA A 22 -7.96 -8.98 5.99
N SER A 23 -7.63 -10.07 6.69
CA SER A 23 -8.37 -10.51 7.88
C SER A 23 -8.34 -9.46 9.00
N VAL A 24 -7.16 -8.89 9.31
CA VAL A 24 -7.06 -7.85 10.35
C VAL A 24 -7.69 -6.53 9.91
N ARG A 25 -7.64 -6.17 8.63
CA ARG A 25 -8.34 -5.00 8.08
C ARG A 25 -9.87 -5.13 8.18
N SER A 26 -10.40 -6.34 8.21
CA SER A 26 -11.84 -6.58 8.38
C SER A 26 -12.33 -6.45 9.82
N MET A 27 -11.43 -6.35 10.80
CA MET A 27 -11.78 -6.23 12.22
C MET A 27 -12.27 -4.81 12.52
N PRO A 28 -13.51 -4.64 13.03
CA PRO A 28 -14.00 -3.35 13.46
C PRO A 28 -13.11 -2.77 14.56
N ASN A 29 -12.96 -1.46 14.54
CA ASN A 29 -12.29 -0.74 15.62
C ASN A 29 -10.78 -1.04 15.77
N LEU A 30 -10.14 -1.49 14.71
CA LEU A 30 -8.69 -1.73 14.65
C LEU A 30 -8.07 -0.87 13.55
N ASN A 31 -7.09 -0.03 13.91
CA ASN A 31 -6.25 0.64 12.93
C ASN A 31 -5.19 -0.34 12.43
N VAL A 32 -5.10 -0.50 11.12
CA VAL A 32 -4.04 -1.33 10.49
C VAL A 32 -3.21 -0.45 9.58
N ILE A 33 -1.93 -0.29 9.89
CA ILE A 33 -1.00 0.56 9.13
C ILE A 33 0.16 -0.28 8.63
N ARG A 34 0.35 -0.30 7.31
CA ARG A 34 1.46 -0.98 6.62
C ARG A 34 2.33 0.06 5.92
N PRO A 35 3.38 0.57 6.60
CA PRO A 35 4.21 1.66 6.10
C PRO A 35 5.15 1.21 4.98
N ALA A 36 5.44 2.13 4.05
CA ALA A 36 6.27 1.88 2.87
C ALA A 36 7.78 2.04 3.14
N ASP A 37 8.16 2.85 4.12
CA ASP A 37 9.56 3.14 4.43
C ASP A 37 9.76 3.62 5.89
N GLY A 38 10.96 4.10 6.21
CA GLY A 38 11.30 4.61 7.53
C GLY A 38 10.52 5.87 7.93
N ASN A 39 10.20 6.76 6.98
CA ASN A 39 9.44 7.99 7.26
C ASN A 39 7.97 7.66 7.56
N GLU A 40 7.35 6.80 6.74
CA GLU A 40 6.00 6.31 7.03
C GLU A 40 5.95 5.48 8.32
N THR A 41 7.00 4.69 8.61
CA THR A 41 7.09 3.93 9.87
C THR A 41 7.12 4.86 11.08
N ASN A 42 7.90 5.94 11.01
CA ASN A 42 7.93 6.96 12.07
C ASN A 42 6.56 7.63 12.26
N ALA A 43 5.91 8.01 11.16
CA ALA A 43 4.56 8.58 11.18
C ALA A 43 3.54 7.59 11.77
N ALA A 44 3.62 6.31 11.39
CA ALA A 44 2.76 5.25 11.92
C ALA A 44 2.92 5.04 13.43
N TRP A 45 4.15 5.09 13.94
CA TRP A 45 4.41 5.05 15.39
C TRP A 45 3.84 6.27 16.11
N LYS A 46 4.03 7.48 15.58
CA LYS A 46 3.42 8.70 16.15
C LYS A 46 1.89 8.57 16.20
N ARG A 47 1.27 8.11 15.10
CA ARG A 47 -0.17 7.89 15.02
C ARG A 47 -0.64 6.85 16.04
N ALA A 48 0.07 5.73 16.16
CA ALA A 48 -0.27 4.66 17.10
C ALA A 48 -0.21 5.11 18.56
N LEU A 49 0.81 5.90 18.92
CA LEU A 49 0.99 6.41 20.28
C LEU A 49 -0.02 7.52 20.64
N ALA A 50 -0.48 8.28 19.64
CA ALA A 50 -1.48 9.31 19.83
C ALA A 50 -2.93 8.76 19.87
N GLU A 51 -3.15 7.54 19.39
CA GLU A 51 -4.47 6.91 19.38
C GLU A 51 -4.81 6.35 20.75
N THR A 52 -5.89 6.82 21.36
CA THR A 52 -6.33 6.42 22.70
C THR A 52 -7.64 5.63 22.70
N GLU A 53 -8.38 5.64 21.59
CA GLU A 53 -9.73 5.09 21.52
C GLU A 53 -9.76 3.66 20.97
N ARG A 54 -8.76 3.30 20.17
CA ARG A 54 -8.71 1.99 19.52
C ARG A 54 -7.28 1.48 19.32
N PRO A 55 -7.06 0.16 19.30
CA PRO A 55 -5.73 -0.39 19.07
C PRO A 55 -5.25 -0.09 17.64
N THR A 56 -3.93 0.01 17.50
CA THR A 56 -3.25 0.16 16.22
C THR A 56 -2.28 -0.98 15.98
N MET A 57 -2.43 -1.66 14.85
CA MET A 57 -1.52 -2.71 14.40
C MET A 57 -0.57 -2.13 13.35
N LEU A 58 0.73 -2.13 13.64
CA LEU A 58 1.76 -1.82 12.67
C LEU A 58 2.23 -3.11 11.99
N VAL A 59 2.16 -3.15 10.67
CA VAL A 59 2.52 -4.31 9.84
C VAL A 59 3.80 -3.99 9.09
N LEU A 60 4.91 -4.57 9.54
CA LEU A 60 6.26 -4.21 9.09
C LEU A 60 6.89 -5.33 8.27
N THR A 61 7.73 -4.94 7.32
CA THR A 61 8.47 -5.87 6.48
C THR A 61 9.60 -6.59 7.24
N ARG A 62 10.01 -7.73 6.71
CA ARG A 62 11.23 -8.45 7.12
C ARG A 62 12.47 -7.84 6.47
N GLN A 63 12.37 -7.48 5.21
CA GLN A 63 13.46 -6.94 4.39
C GLN A 63 13.70 -5.45 4.65
N ASN A 64 14.88 -4.98 4.30
CA ASN A 64 15.20 -3.56 4.30
C ASN A 64 14.49 -2.86 3.14
N LEU A 65 13.93 -1.69 3.41
CA LEU A 65 13.31 -0.83 2.42
C LEU A 65 14.11 0.46 2.24
N PRO A 66 14.24 0.97 1.01
CA PRO A 66 14.82 2.29 0.78
C PRO A 66 13.87 3.38 1.31
N VAL A 67 14.43 4.52 1.69
CA VAL A 67 13.65 5.73 1.90
C VAL A 67 13.19 6.23 0.53
N LEU A 68 11.90 6.55 0.42
CA LEU A 68 11.28 6.96 -0.84
C LEU A 68 11.23 8.47 -0.96
N ASP A 69 11.38 8.97 -2.19
CA ASP A 69 11.20 10.40 -2.47
C ASP A 69 9.76 10.81 -2.15
N GLY A 70 9.60 11.98 -1.54
CA GLY A 70 8.30 12.53 -1.16
C GLY A 70 7.75 12.06 0.20
N THR A 71 8.33 11.03 0.83
CA THR A 71 7.87 10.59 2.16
C THR A 71 8.36 11.49 3.28
N ALA A 72 9.53 12.13 3.15
CA ALA A 72 10.07 13.02 4.19
C ALA A 72 9.10 14.17 4.52
N GLU A 73 8.48 14.76 3.51
CA GLU A 73 7.57 15.89 3.64
C GLU A 73 6.12 15.47 3.87
N ASN A 74 5.70 14.33 3.31
CA ASN A 74 4.28 13.99 3.20
C ASN A 74 3.83 12.86 4.12
N ALA A 75 4.75 12.02 4.62
CA ALA A 75 4.38 10.81 5.36
C ALA A 75 3.56 11.09 6.62
N GLU A 76 3.90 12.14 7.39
CA GLU A 76 3.19 12.42 8.65
C GLU A 76 1.71 12.76 8.41
N ALA A 77 1.43 13.65 7.46
CA ALA A 77 0.06 13.99 7.11
C ALA A 77 -0.65 12.84 6.38
N GLY A 78 0.05 12.16 5.48
CA GLY A 78 -0.48 11.10 4.64
C GLY A 78 -0.87 9.84 5.42
N VAL A 79 0.00 9.36 6.30
CA VAL A 79 -0.28 8.19 7.15
C VAL A 79 -1.43 8.47 8.11
N ASN A 80 -1.54 9.69 8.64
CA ASN A 80 -2.69 10.07 9.49
C ASN A 80 -4.02 10.03 8.75
N LYS A 81 -4.01 10.25 7.43
CA LYS A 81 -5.20 10.16 6.57
C LYS A 81 -5.39 8.78 5.94
N GLY A 82 -4.42 7.88 6.09
CA GLY A 82 -4.45 6.49 5.62
C GLY A 82 -4.00 6.28 4.18
N ALA A 83 -4.14 7.26 3.30
CA ALA A 83 -3.60 7.27 1.96
C ALA A 83 -3.29 8.69 1.52
N TYR A 84 -2.30 8.84 0.62
CA TYR A 84 -1.93 10.13 0.05
C TYR A 84 -1.25 9.96 -1.31
N ILE A 85 -1.23 11.02 -2.08
CA ILE A 85 -0.50 11.06 -3.36
C ILE A 85 0.99 11.20 -3.04
N ILE A 86 1.76 10.11 -3.24
CA ILE A 86 3.21 10.14 -3.05
C ILE A 86 3.92 10.69 -4.29
N SER A 87 3.35 10.45 -5.47
CA SER A 87 3.86 10.99 -6.74
C SER A 87 2.73 11.28 -7.70
N GLU A 88 2.70 12.51 -8.21
CA GLU A 88 1.67 12.97 -9.16
C GLU A 88 2.05 12.60 -10.60
N ALA A 89 1.06 12.53 -11.47
CA ALA A 89 1.25 12.41 -12.92
C ALA A 89 1.86 13.70 -13.49
N LYS A 90 2.81 13.56 -14.44
CA LYS A 90 3.45 14.73 -15.07
C LYS A 90 2.66 15.32 -16.25
N GLY A 91 1.57 14.67 -16.65
CA GLY A 91 0.68 15.10 -17.72
C GLY A 91 -0.78 14.86 -17.35
N ASP A 92 -1.63 14.67 -18.35
CA ASP A 92 -3.02 14.29 -18.14
C ASP A 92 -3.09 12.94 -17.43
N LEU A 93 -3.92 12.84 -16.40
CA LEU A 93 -3.99 11.66 -15.54
C LEU A 93 -4.64 10.47 -16.27
N ASP A 94 -3.82 9.56 -16.79
CA ASP A 94 -4.25 8.35 -17.50
C ASP A 94 -4.75 7.23 -16.59
N GLY A 95 -4.21 7.16 -15.36
CA GLY A 95 -4.55 6.11 -14.40
C GLY A 95 -3.91 6.33 -13.03
N ILE A 96 -4.25 5.46 -12.09
CA ILE A 96 -3.76 5.52 -10.70
C ILE A 96 -3.21 4.16 -10.31
N ILE A 97 -2.00 4.15 -9.74
CA ILE A 97 -1.42 2.98 -9.07
C ILE A 97 -1.55 3.22 -7.57
N ILE A 98 -2.21 2.30 -6.88
CA ILE A 98 -2.40 2.31 -5.43
C ILE A 98 -1.51 1.21 -4.86
N ALA A 99 -0.62 1.54 -3.94
CA ALA A 99 0.25 0.54 -3.33
C ALA A 99 0.37 0.76 -1.81
N THR A 100 0.82 -0.26 -1.11
CA THR A 100 1.03 -0.21 0.34
C THR A 100 2.30 -0.95 0.72
N GLY A 101 2.93 -0.54 1.82
CA GLY A 101 4.14 -1.20 2.30
C GLY A 101 5.25 -1.22 1.27
N SER A 102 5.96 -2.34 1.19
CA SER A 102 7.11 -2.52 0.29
C SER A 102 6.78 -2.32 -1.20
N GLU A 103 5.55 -2.48 -1.60
CA GLU A 103 5.13 -2.38 -3.00
C GLU A 103 4.99 -0.94 -3.50
N VAL A 104 5.03 0.07 -2.61
CA VAL A 104 5.05 1.49 -3.01
C VAL A 104 6.28 1.81 -3.86
N LYS A 105 7.45 1.23 -3.53
CA LYS A 105 8.65 1.37 -4.37
C LYS A 105 8.42 0.83 -5.79
N LEU A 106 7.82 -0.35 -5.91
CA LEU A 106 7.47 -0.95 -7.21
C LEU A 106 6.50 -0.06 -8.00
N ALA A 107 5.54 0.55 -7.33
CA ALA A 107 4.60 1.47 -7.96
C ALA A 107 5.30 2.72 -8.52
N LEU A 108 6.26 3.30 -7.78
CA LEU A 108 7.06 4.44 -8.24
C LEU A 108 7.96 4.07 -9.42
N ASP A 109 8.60 2.89 -9.40
CA ASP A 109 9.40 2.40 -10.52
C ASP A 109 8.55 2.15 -11.76
N THR A 110 7.34 1.61 -11.57
CA THR A 110 6.36 1.40 -12.64
C THR A 110 5.89 2.74 -13.23
N GLN A 111 5.63 3.75 -12.39
CA GLN A 111 5.32 5.10 -12.86
C GLN A 111 6.41 5.65 -13.76
N ALA A 112 7.68 5.54 -13.33
CA ALA A 112 8.82 6.03 -14.10
C ALA A 112 8.96 5.32 -15.47
N ALA A 113 8.70 4.02 -15.52
CA ALA A 113 8.72 3.24 -16.76
C ALA A 113 7.57 3.65 -17.71
N LEU A 114 6.35 3.82 -17.19
CA LEU A 114 5.18 4.26 -17.96
C LEU A 114 5.35 5.69 -18.48
N GLU A 115 5.93 6.58 -17.68
CA GLU A 115 6.25 7.95 -18.07
C GLU A 115 7.16 8.00 -19.29
N ALA A 116 8.16 7.10 -19.37
CA ALA A 116 9.06 6.98 -20.52
C ALA A 116 8.32 6.54 -21.81
N GLU A 117 7.16 5.92 -21.66
CA GLU A 117 6.27 5.50 -22.75
C GLU A 117 5.15 6.52 -23.04
N GLY A 118 5.14 7.66 -22.32
CA GLY A 118 4.13 8.71 -22.49
C GLY A 118 2.80 8.40 -21.81
N VAL A 119 2.78 7.49 -20.83
CA VAL A 119 1.61 7.17 -20.00
C VAL A 119 1.80 7.79 -18.61
N HIS A 120 0.91 8.70 -18.25
CA HIS A 120 1.02 9.51 -17.03
C HIS A 120 0.10 8.98 -15.94
N VAL A 121 0.68 8.35 -14.93
CA VAL A 121 -0.08 7.80 -13.81
C VAL A 121 0.30 8.48 -12.50
N ARG A 122 -0.67 8.58 -11.60
CA ARG A 122 -0.46 8.97 -10.21
C ARG A 122 -0.11 7.74 -9.39
N VAL A 123 0.78 7.88 -8.40
CA VAL A 123 1.04 6.86 -7.39
C VAL A 123 0.47 7.32 -6.05
N VAL A 124 -0.32 6.45 -5.43
CA VAL A 124 -0.91 6.64 -4.11
C VAL A 124 -0.31 5.63 -3.15
N SER A 125 0.32 6.11 -2.08
CA SER A 125 0.65 5.27 -0.93
C SER A 125 -0.58 5.16 -0.03
N MET A 126 -1.12 3.95 0.11
CA MET A 126 -2.27 3.64 0.96
C MET A 126 -1.81 2.81 2.16
N SER A 127 -1.19 3.47 3.12
CA SER A 127 -0.66 2.81 4.31
C SER A 127 -1.74 2.22 5.21
N SER A 128 -2.98 2.76 5.19
CA SER A 128 -4.10 2.30 6.01
C SER A 128 -5.44 2.50 5.32
N GLN A 129 -6.08 1.41 4.92
CA GLN A 129 -7.40 1.44 4.29
C GLN A 129 -8.48 2.01 5.20
N ASN A 130 -8.50 1.59 6.47
CA ASN A 130 -9.53 2.05 7.40
C ASN A 130 -9.42 3.54 7.73
N LEU A 131 -8.21 4.08 7.91
CA LEU A 131 -8.02 5.53 8.13
C LEU A 131 -8.41 6.35 6.90
N PHE A 132 -8.14 5.84 5.70
CA PHE A 132 -8.58 6.49 4.46
C PHE A 132 -10.10 6.44 4.30
N ASP A 133 -10.74 5.35 4.68
CA ASP A 133 -12.19 5.21 4.63
C ASP A 133 -12.93 6.23 5.51
N GLU A 134 -12.29 6.64 6.59
CA GLU A 134 -12.83 7.64 7.53
C GLU A 134 -12.70 9.08 7.02
N GLN A 135 -11.91 9.33 5.95
CA GLN A 135 -11.77 10.67 5.40
C GLN A 135 -13.08 11.15 4.76
N ASP A 136 -13.21 12.47 4.64
CA ASP A 136 -14.34 13.07 3.94
C ASP A 136 -14.33 12.78 2.44
N ALA A 137 -15.46 13.05 1.78
CA ALA A 137 -15.62 12.78 0.36
C ALA A 137 -14.69 13.63 -0.51
N ALA A 138 -14.37 14.86 -0.08
CA ALA A 138 -13.51 15.75 -0.84
C ALA A 138 -12.07 15.23 -0.90
N TYR A 139 -11.55 14.77 0.25
CA TYR A 139 -10.22 14.18 0.30
C TYR A 139 -10.13 12.87 -0.49
N LYS A 140 -11.15 12.02 -0.38
CA LYS A 140 -11.21 10.77 -1.17
C LYS A 140 -11.22 11.04 -2.67
N GLU A 141 -11.97 12.06 -3.10
CA GLU A 141 -12.03 12.48 -4.51
C GLU A 141 -10.71 13.12 -4.97
N GLU A 142 -10.00 13.86 -4.10
CA GLU A 142 -8.67 14.39 -4.39
C GLU A 142 -7.67 13.26 -4.65
N VAL A 143 -7.62 12.26 -3.77
CA VAL A 143 -6.65 11.16 -3.85
C VAL A 143 -7.02 10.16 -4.95
N LEU A 144 -8.29 9.77 -5.02
CA LEU A 144 -8.83 8.77 -5.95
C LEU A 144 -10.04 9.33 -6.72
N PRO A 145 -9.83 10.27 -7.67
CA PRO A 145 -10.92 10.89 -8.42
C PRO A 145 -11.80 9.85 -9.11
N ALA A 146 -13.11 9.94 -8.92
CA ALA A 146 -14.09 8.98 -9.46
C ALA A 146 -14.05 8.88 -10.99
N ALA A 147 -13.69 9.98 -11.67
CA ALA A 147 -13.55 10.02 -13.12
C ALA A 147 -12.41 9.12 -13.65
N VAL A 148 -11.38 8.84 -12.83
CA VAL A 148 -10.23 8.00 -13.21
C VAL A 148 -10.52 6.56 -12.82
N THR A 149 -11.03 5.77 -13.75
CA THR A 149 -11.41 4.36 -13.53
C THR A 149 -10.31 3.36 -13.84
N LYS A 150 -9.25 3.77 -14.53
CA LYS A 150 -8.05 2.94 -14.75
C LYS A 150 -7.21 2.93 -13.48
N ARG A 151 -7.46 1.97 -12.61
CA ARG A 151 -6.76 1.85 -11.33
C ARG A 151 -6.13 0.47 -11.19
N LEU A 152 -4.91 0.44 -10.65
CA LEU A 152 -4.20 -0.78 -10.31
C LEU A 152 -3.86 -0.73 -8.82
N ALA A 153 -4.26 -1.74 -8.06
CA ALA A 153 -3.74 -1.93 -6.70
C ALA A 153 -2.61 -2.96 -6.70
N ILE A 154 -1.54 -2.67 -5.97
CA ILE A 154 -0.36 -3.55 -5.84
C ILE A 154 -0.15 -3.85 -4.35
N GLU A 155 -0.22 -5.12 -3.99
CA GLU A 155 0.07 -5.60 -2.64
C GLU A 155 0.52 -7.06 -2.67
N ALA A 156 1.60 -7.37 -1.95
CA ALA A 156 2.06 -8.74 -1.72
C ALA A 156 1.19 -9.42 -0.63
N GLY A 157 -0.06 -9.64 -0.96
CA GLY A 157 -1.11 -10.25 -0.14
C GLY A 157 -2.34 -10.51 -1.00
N THR A 158 -3.43 -11.01 -0.40
CA THR A 158 -4.65 -11.34 -1.15
C THR A 158 -5.33 -10.12 -1.78
N SER A 159 -5.99 -10.32 -2.92
CA SER A 159 -6.81 -9.30 -3.60
C SER A 159 -8.03 -8.84 -2.79
N PHE A 160 -8.39 -9.58 -1.74
CA PHE A 160 -9.57 -9.30 -0.93
C PHE A 160 -9.53 -7.90 -0.29
N GLY A 161 -10.60 -7.13 -0.53
CA GLY A 161 -10.74 -5.75 -0.03
C GLY A 161 -10.34 -4.66 -1.03
N TRP A 162 -9.52 -4.95 -2.03
CA TRP A 162 -9.06 -3.95 -3.00
C TRP A 162 -10.13 -3.49 -3.99
N GLY A 163 -11.15 -4.31 -4.25
CA GLY A 163 -12.25 -3.97 -5.17
C GLY A 163 -12.94 -2.64 -4.85
N LYS A 164 -12.99 -2.24 -3.57
CA LYS A 164 -13.55 -0.96 -3.12
C LYS A 164 -12.80 0.25 -3.70
N TYR A 165 -11.47 0.14 -3.87
CA TYR A 165 -10.62 1.25 -4.30
C TYR A 165 -10.36 1.24 -5.80
N VAL A 166 -10.23 0.06 -6.41
CA VAL A 166 -9.98 -0.05 -7.84
C VAL A 166 -11.26 0.01 -8.68
N GLY A 167 -12.41 -0.37 -8.09
CA GLY A 167 -13.67 -0.44 -8.82
C GLY A 167 -13.75 -1.59 -9.83
N LEU A 168 -14.85 -1.67 -10.58
CA LEU A 168 -15.09 -2.76 -11.55
C LEU A 168 -14.19 -2.71 -12.78
N ALA A 169 -13.68 -1.53 -13.15
CA ALA A 169 -12.81 -1.36 -14.32
C ALA A 169 -11.32 -1.50 -13.96
N GLY A 170 -10.97 -1.43 -12.67
CA GLY A 170 -9.60 -1.54 -12.20
C GLY A 170 -9.14 -3.00 -12.07
N LYS A 171 -7.87 -3.15 -11.72
CA LYS A 171 -7.22 -4.45 -11.54
C LYS A 171 -6.40 -4.48 -10.26
N THR A 172 -6.00 -5.68 -9.86
CA THR A 172 -5.07 -5.91 -8.76
C THR A 172 -3.86 -6.71 -9.25
N LEU A 173 -2.69 -6.39 -8.74
CA LEU A 173 -1.49 -7.20 -8.81
C LEU A 173 -1.23 -7.66 -7.37
N THR A 174 -1.68 -8.87 -7.06
CA THR A 174 -1.80 -9.41 -5.70
C THR A 174 -1.43 -10.87 -5.69
N ILE A 175 -1.32 -11.47 -4.52
CA ILE A 175 -0.97 -12.88 -4.34
C ILE A 175 -2.16 -13.57 -3.68
N ASP A 176 -2.87 -14.39 -4.46
CA ASP A 176 -4.06 -15.15 -4.03
C ASP A 176 -3.76 -16.65 -3.88
N THR A 177 -2.48 -17.02 -3.82
CA THR A 177 -1.98 -18.38 -3.56
C THR A 177 -1.03 -18.38 -2.39
N TRP A 178 -0.77 -19.55 -1.82
CA TRP A 178 0.26 -19.66 -0.78
C TRP A 178 1.65 -19.41 -1.37
N GLY A 179 2.54 -18.86 -0.53
CA GLY A 179 3.94 -18.65 -0.87
C GLY A 179 4.72 -19.96 -0.99
N ALA A 180 6.01 -19.85 -1.20
CA ALA A 180 6.92 -20.98 -1.37
C ALA A 180 8.25 -20.73 -0.64
N SER A 181 8.95 -21.81 -0.28
CA SER A 181 10.28 -21.69 0.32
C SER A 181 11.34 -21.47 -0.76
N ALA A 182 11.68 -20.21 -1.00
CA ALA A 182 12.70 -19.78 -1.95
C ALA A 182 13.20 -18.37 -1.58
N PRO A 183 14.30 -17.87 -2.17
CA PRO A 183 14.66 -16.46 -2.04
C PRO A 183 13.50 -15.55 -2.46
N GLY A 184 13.22 -14.49 -1.69
CA GLY A 184 12.04 -13.65 -1.88
C GLY A 184 11.92 -13.05 -3.29
N ASP A 185 13.06 -12.66 -3.90
CA ASP A 185 13.12 -12.14 -5.27
C ASP A 185 12.74 -13.18 -6.34
N ARG A 186 12.86 -14.46 -6.02
CA ARG A 186 12.43 -15.55 -6.89
C ARG A 186 10.94 -15.80 -6.76
N ILE A 187 10.39 -15.74 -5.54
CA ILE A 187 8.95 -15.93 -5.30
C ILE A 187 8.12 -14.89 -6.05
N PHE A 188 8.58 -13.64 -6.11
CA PHE A 188 7.90 -12.58 -6.87
C PHE A 188 7.93 -12.76 -8.40
N LYS A 189 8.69 -13.72 -8.94
CA LYS A 189 8.78 -13.98 -10.38
C LYS A 189 7.95 -15.17 -10.84
N GLU A 190 7.46 -15.97 -9.92
CA GLU A 190 6.60 -17.15 -10.17
C GLU A 190 5.11 -16.82 -9.98
#